data_d95d7ccc1f1d7f736f8bfd6bc2ab8f41
#
_entry.id   d95d7ccc1f1d7f736f8bfd6bc2ab8f41
#
_cell.length_a   1.000
_cell.length_b   1.000
_cell.length_c   1.000
_cell.angle_alpha   90.00
_cell.angle_beta   90.00
_cell.angle_gamma   90.00
#
_symmetry.space_group_name_H-M   'P 1'
#
loop_
_entity.id
_entity.type
_entity.pdbx_description
1 polymer ?
#
loop_
_entity_poly.entity_id
_entity_poly.type
_entity_poly.pdbx_seq_one_letter_code
_entity_poly.pdbx_strand_id
1 'polypeptide(L)'
;MILRRFLQFGGLRLVWQYAKMGVLWSGGKALLHCAWHGQSLKTAYALVTQKVDDILLDRYQYVLDEALAKLGECKISEANRLESKSSEADGQKSDSQTRVPKVVWFSWLQGMEQAPDIVKVCLRSQRRHLMGYEFRIVDLTNYHNWVQLPQYVEEKFRKGLIPPALFSDLLRLALLKQYGGVWMDASVYCSGFGNEKLRERWEQIMGSELTLFRYFQRGRKEAVGLSTWFFAAIPQQPVISIVLDMLLAYWKDFDCTVDYYICHLFFGKVLSKFPDVWAAMPRANSNHSILLGSALGKDYQEAAWQDLIAHVSIHKMNYRKVGEAMENPNSYCNHIMNEGY
;
A
#
# COMPACT_ATOMS: atom_id res chain seq x y z
N MET A 1 -15.09 -7.47 -19.80
CA MET A 1 -14.29 -6.86 -18.71
C MET A 1 -15.12 -6.61 -17.45
N ILE A 2 -16.29 -5.94 -17.54
CA ILE A 2 -17.15 -5.58 -16.38
C ILE A 2 -17.63 -6.82 -15.59
N LEU A 3 -18.17 -7.84 -16.27
CA LEU A 3 -18.66 -9.07 -15.63
C LEU A 3 -17.56 -9.81 -14.85
N ARG A 4 -16.34 -9.89 -15.40
CA ARG A 4 -15.20 -10.53 -14.74
C ARG A 4 -14.81 -9.80 -13.45
N ARG A 5 -14.80 -8.45 -13.47
CA ARG A 5 -14.58 -7.63 -12.26
C ARG A 5 -15.69 -7.79 -11.24
N PHE A 6 -16.95 -7.79 -11.68
CA PHE A 6 -18.11 -8.01 -10.83
C PHE A 6 -18.00 -9.34 -10.07
N LEU A 7 -17.68 -10.43 -10.77
CA LEU A 7 -17.48 -11.74 -10.17
C LEU A 7 -16.27 -11.77 -9.22
N GLN A 8 -15.19 -11.10 -9.59
CA GLN A 8 -13.96 -10.98 -8.77
C GLN A 8 -14.19 -10.24 -7.45
N PHE A 9 -15.12 -9.29 -7.41
CA PHE A 9 -15.47 -8.53 -6.21
C PHE A 9 -16.58 -9.17 -5.37
N GLY A 10 -17.05 -10.34 -5.74
CA GLY A 10 -18.04 -11.10 -4.95
C GLY A 10 -19.38 -11.32 -5.63
N GLY A 11 -19.60 -10.81 -6.84
CA GLY A 11 -20.82 -11.05 -7.63
C GLY A 11 -22.09 -10.68 -6.88
N LEU A 12 -23.04 -11.61 -6.75
CA LEU A 12 -24.32 -11.40 -6.05
C LEU A 12 -24.16 -11.06 -4.57
N ARG A 13 -23.07 -11.51 -3.91
CA ARG A 13 -22.78 -11.13 -2.51
C ARG A 13 -22.53 -9.64 -2.39
N LEU A 14 -21.81 -9.04 -3.35
CA LEU A 14 -21.59 -7.59 -3.39
C LEU A 14 -22.91 -6.82 -3.54
N VAL A 15 -23.80 -7.27 -4.43
CA VAL A 15 -25.13 -6.66 -4.61
C VAL A 15 -25.92 -6.71 -3.29
N TRP A 16 -25.90 -7.86 -2.63
CA TRP A 16 -26.59 -8.01 -1.36
C TRP A 16 -25.99 -7.12 -0.23
N GLN A 17 -24.69 -6.98 -0.19
CA GLN A 17 -24.02 -6.05 0.75
C GLN A 17 -24.41 -4.59 0.45
N TYR A 18 -24.41 -4.21 -0.82
CA TYR A 18 -24.88 -2.87 -1.22
C TYR A 18 -26.35 -2.62 -0.86
N ALA A 19 -27.19 -3.66 -0.95
CA ALA A 19 -28.59 -3.57 -0.49
C ALA A 19 -28.64 -3.33 1.02
N LYS A 20 -27.92 -4.11 1.82
CA LYS A 20 -27.86 -3.96 3.29
C LYS A 20 -27.34 -2.60 3.73
N MET A 21 -26.37 -2.06 3.01
CA MET A 21 -25.80 -0.74 3.27
C MET A 21 -26.69 0.42 2.76
N GLY A 22 -27.83 0.15 2.14
CA GLY A 22 -28.67 1.16 1.52
C GLY A 22 -28.09 1.79 0.25
N VAL A 23 -26.97 1.26 -0.27
CA VAL A 23 -26.25 1.81 -1.43
C VAL A 23 -27.03 1.63 -2.71
N LEU A 24 -27.81 0.53 -2.86
CA LEU A 24 -28.65 0.32 -4.05
C LEU A 24 -29.71 1.40 -4.22
N TRP A 25 -30.34 1.82 -3.13
CA TRP A 25 -31.30 2.90 -3.15
C TRP A 25 -30.64 4.25 -3.48
N SER A 26 -29.51 4.54 -2.86
CA SER A 26 -28.70 5.74 -3.14
C SER A 26 -28.19 5.75 -4.58
N GLY A 27 -27.78 4.58 -5.10
CA GLY A 27 -27.35 4.39 -6.48
C GLY A 27 -28.47 4.65 -7.48
N GLY A 28 -29.67 4.13 -7.22
CA GLY A 28 -30.85 4.41 -8.03
C GLY A 28 -31.18 5.90 -8.07
N LYS A 29 -31.16 6.57 -6.91
CA LYS A 29 -31.36 8.03 -6.84
C LYS A 29 -30.27 8.81 -7.59
N ALA A 30 -28.99 8.41 -7.46
CA ALA A 30 -27.89 9.05 -8.16
C ALA A 30 -28.01 8.90 -9.69
N LEU A 31 -28.41 7.73 -10.18
CA LEU A 31 -28.66 7.48 -11.61
C LEU A 31 -29.83 8.37 -12.13
N LEU A 32 -30.94 8.41 -11.42
CA LEU A 32 -32.10 9.25 -11.77
C LEU A 32 -31.72 10.74 -11.76
N HIS A 33 -30.98 11.18 -10.74
CA HIS A 33 -30.53 12.57 -10.64
C HIS A 33 -29.59 12.92 -11.82
N CYS A 34 -28.60 12.06 -12.12
CA CYS A 34 -27.69 12.30 -13.24
C CYS A 34 -28.43 12.29 -14.59
N ALA A 35 -29.40 11.39 -14.79
CA ALA A 35 -30.22 11.35 -15.99
C ALA A 35 -31.07 12.64 -16.15
N TRP A 36 -31.65 13.08 -15.05
CA TRP A 36 -32.50 14.32 -15.06
C TRP A 36 -31.69 15.58 -15.37
N HIS A 37 -30.46 15.65 -14.88
CA HIS A 37 -29.56 16.80 -15.08
C HIS A 37 -28.58 16.64 -16.24
N GLY A 38 -28.76 15.66 -17.11
CA GLY A 38 -27.87 15.40 -18.26
C GLY A 38 -26.43 15.08 -17.89
N GLN A 39 -26.18 14.58 -16.68
CA GLN A 39 -24.85 14.24 -16.19
C GLN A 39 -24.42 12.83 -16.63
N SER A 40 -23.11 12.58 -16.66
CA SER A 40 -22.57 11.32 -17.13
C SER A 40 -22.76 10.17 -16.11
N LEU A 41 -22.80 8.93 -16.60
CA LEU A 41 -22.76 7.72 -15.74
C LEU A 41 -21.53 7.68 -14.84
N LYS A 42 -20.43 8.34 -15.23
CA LYS A 42 -19.24 8.47 -14.38
C LYS A 42 -19.54 9.28 -13.12
N THR A 43 -20.36 10.32 -13.23
CA THR A 43 -20.79 11.14 -12.09
C THR A 43 -21.65 10.31 -11.13
N ALA A 44 -22.62 9.56 -11.66
CA ALA A 44 -23.43 8.66 -10.83
C ALA A 44 -22.58 7.62 -10.10
N TYR A 45 -21.62 7.01 -10.81
CA TYR A 45 -20.67 6.07 -10.21
C TYR A 45 -19.81 6.72 -9.10
N ALA A 46 -19.36 7.95 -9.31
CA ALA A 46 -18.57 8.68 -8.29
C ALA A 46 -19.41 8.95 -7.03
N LEU A 47 -20.69 9.34 -7.18
CA LEU A 47 -21.61 9.56 -6.05
C LEU A 47 -21.87 8.27 -5.26
N VAL A 48 -22.10 7.15 -5.96
CA VAL A 48 -22.29 5.84 -5.32
C VAL A 48 -21.05 5.43 -4.56
N THR A 49 -19.86 5.58 -5.18
CA THR A 49 -18.58 5.25 -4.57
C THR A 49 -18.33 6.10 -3.32
N GLN A 50 -18.58 7.42 -3.41
CA GLN A 50 -18.45 8.31 -2.24
C GLN A 50 -19.37 7.85 -1.10
N LYS A 51 -20.60 7.47 -1.40
CA LYS A 51 -21.53 6.95 -0.38
C LYS A 51 -21.03 5.65 0.27
N VAL A 52 -20.43 4.76 -0.51
CA VAL A 52 -19.80 3.54 0.02
C VAL A 52 -18.64 3.90 0.94
N ASP A 53 -17.76 4.81 0.52
CA ASP A 53 -16.62 5.27 1.31
C ASP A 53 -17.08 5.86 2.67
N ASP A 54 -18.09 6.75 2.64
CA ASP A 54 -18.64 7.38 3.85
C ASP A 54 -19.20 6.33 4.82
N ILE A 55 -19.97 5.34 4.32
CA ILE A 55 -20.52 4.26 5.15
C ILE A 55 -19.43 3.38 5.75
N LEU A 56 -18.38 3.05 4.96
CA LEU A 56 -17.27 2.23 5.46
C LEU A 56 -16.46 2.99 6.50
N LEU A 57 -16.19 4.27 6.30
CA LEU A 57 -15.46 5.10 7.26
C LEU A 57 -16.22 5.29 8.57
N ASP A 58 -17.53 5.52 8.49
CA ASP A 58 -18.40 5.65 9.67
C ASP A 58 -18.48 4.32 10.43
N ARG A 59 -18.69 3.21 9.72
CA ARG A 59 -18.80 1.87 10.31
C ARG A 59 -17.57 1.46 11.13
N TYR A 60 -16.37 1.82 10.69
CA TYR A 60 -15.13 1.45 11.37
C TYR A 60 -14.48 2.59 12.16
N GLN A 61 -15.21 3.70 12.35
CA GLN A 61 -14.74 4.82 13.17
C GLN A 61 -14.41 4.37 14.59
N TYR A 62 -15.19 3.46 15.17
CA TYR A 62 -14.98 2.95 16.53
C TYR A 62 -13.59 2.31 16.72
N VAL A 63 -13.07 1.59 15.71
CA VAL A 63 -11.72 0.99 15.78
C VAL A 63 -10.65 2.08 15.91
N LEU A 64 -10.81 3.16 15.15
CA LEU A 64 -9.91 4.31 15.22
C LEU A 64 -10.01 5.00 16.57
N ASP A 65 -11.23 5.24 17.07
CA ASP A 65 -11.46 5.92 18.35
C ASP A 65 -10.90 5.14 19.54
N GLU A 66 -11.11 3.82 19.58
CA GLU A 66 -10.52 2.92 20.59
C GLU A 66 -8.99 2.95 20.57
N ALA A 67 -8.40 2.93 19.36
CA ALA A 67 -6.95 2.98 19.21
C ALA A 67 -6.37 4.33 19.67
N LEU A 68 -7.03 5.44 19.33
CA LEU A 68 -6.62 6.78 19.78
C LEU A 68 -6.73 6.94 21.30
N ALA A 69 -7.77 6.39 21.93
CA ALA A 69 -7.93 6.41 23.38
C ALA A 69 -6.76 5.65 24.06
N LYS A 70 -6.44 4.44 23.60
CA LYS A 70 -5.31 3.66 24.11
C LYS A 70 -3.96 4.38 23.96
N LEU A 71 -3.73 5.05 22.83
CA LEU A 71 -2.51 5.84 22.61
C LEU A 71 -2.44 7.06 23.54
N GLY A 72 -3.59 7.68 23.84
CA GLY A 72 -3.67 8.77 24.83
C GLY A 72 -3.32 8.30 26.25
N GLU A 73 -3.87 7.17 26.66
CA GLU A 73 -3.57 6.56 27.98
C GLU A 73 -2.09 6.18 28.13
N CYS A 74 -1.47 5.61 27.06
CA CYS A 74 -0.04 5.30 27.07
C CYS A 74 0.83 6.56 27.27
N LYS A 75 0.53 7.64 26.55
CA LYS A 75 1.28 8.91 26.69
C LYS A 75 1.16 9.52 28.07
N ILE A 76 -0.03 9.50 28.68
CA ILE A 76 -0.25 9.99 30.05
C ILE A 76 0.53 9.13 31.05
N SER A 77 0.51 7.81 30.90
CA SER A 77 1.26 6.89 31.76
C SER A 77 2.78 7.10 31.64
N GLU A 78 3.31 7.31 30.43
CA GLU A 78 4.73 7.63 30.25
C GLU A 78 5.10 8.99 30.82
N ALA A 79 4.28 10.03 30.65
CA ALA A 79 4.50 11.36 31.26
C ALA A 79 4.55 11.28 32.78
N ASN A 80 3.58 10.61 33.40
CA ASN A 80 3.55 10.42 34.88
C ASN A 80 4.77 9.63 35.40
N ARG A 81 5.25 8.64 34.61
CA ARG A 81 6.45 7.86 34.96
C ARG A 81 7.74 8.68 34.82
N LEU A 82 7.81 9.59 33.87
CA LEU A 82 8.94 10.50 33.70
C LEU A 82 8.97 11.55 34.80
N GLU A 83 7.83 12.10 35.19
CA GLU A 83 7.73 13.02 36.32
C GLU A 83 8.14 12.35 37.67
N SER A 84 7.79 11.07 37.85
CA SER A 84 8.20 10.31 39.03
C SER A 84 9.68 9.91 39.04
N LYS A 85 10.37 9.94 37.90
CA LYS A 85 11.79 9.61 37.74
C LYS A 85 12.71 10.83 37.62
N SER A 86 12.21 12.04 37.74
CA SER A 86 13.00 13.28 37.63
C SER A 86 14.07 13.49 38.73
N SER A 87 14.37 12.47 39.56
CA SER A 87 15.43 12.49 40.54
C SER A 87 16.65 11.60 40.24
N GLU A 88 16.66 10.81 39.20
CA GLU A 88 17.83 9.97 38.83
C GLU A 88 17.99 9.76 37.34
N ALA A 89 19.12 10.29 36.83
CA ALA A 89 19.93 9.85 35.69
C ALA A 89 19.34 9.80 34.27
N ASP A 90 19.95 10.63 33.47
CA ASP A 90 20.42 10.44 32.06
C ASP A 90 20.04 9.09 31.44
N GLY A 91 18.91 9.06 30.75
CA GLY A 91 18.49 7.93 29.93
C GLY A 91 18.59 8.27 28.44
N GLN A 92 19.73 7.98 27.82
CA GLN A 92 19.83 7.93 26.36
C GLN A 92 18.65 7.11 25.78
N LYS A 93 17.68 7.75 25.16
CA LYS A 93 16.79 7.07 24.22
C LYS A 93 17.67 6.47 23.13
N SER A 94 17.71 5.16 23.01
CA SER A 94 18.54 4.50 22.02
C SER A 94 18.06 4.95 20.62
N ASP A 95 18.96 5.52 19.86
CA ASP A 95 18.77 6.04 18.50
C ASP A 95 18.24 4.97 17.51
N SER A 96 18.29 3.69 17.91
CA SER A 96 17.88 2.53 17.10
C SER A 96 16.36 2.34 16.97
N GLN A 97 15.54 2.93 17.86
CA GLN A 97 14.06 2.80 17.81
C GLN A 97 13.38 3.82 16.90
N THR A 98 14.11 4.83 16.43
CA THR A 98 13.56 5.95 15.64
C THR A 98 13.79 5.80 14.13
N ARG A 99 14.51 4.78 13.67
CA ARG A 99 14.82 4.57 12.25
C ARG A 99 14.16 3.30 11.71
N VAL A 100 13.82 3.34 10.42
CA VAL A 100 13.30 2.17 9.70
C VAL A 100 14.37 1.06 9.67
N PRO A 101 14.06 -0.17 10.12
CA PRO A 101 14.99 -1.30 10.01
C PRO A 101 15.41 -1.57 8.56
N LYS A 102 16.69 -1.95 8.35
CA LYS A 102 17.21 -2.31 7.03
C LYS A 102 16.77 -3.73 6.60
N VAL A 103 15.46 -3.96 6.62
CA VAL A 103 14.79 -5.18 6.17
C VAL A 103 13.89 -4.83 5.00
N VAL A 104 13.99 -5.56 3.90
CA VAL A 104 13.09 -5.45 2.74
C VAL A 104 12.18 -6.65 2.70
N TRP A 105 10.89 -6.42 2.81
CA TRP A 105 9.84 -7.42 2.63
C TRP A 105 9.46 -7.46 1.15
N PHE A 106 9.68 -8.60 0.52
CA PHE A 106 9.32 -8.87 -0.86
C PHE A 106 8.37 -10.08 -0.91
N SER A 107 7.22 -9.92 -1.53
CA SER A 107 6.23 -11.00 -1.55
C SER A 107 5.69 -11.28 -2.94
N TRP A 108 5.77 -12.56 -3.32
CA TRP A 108 5.02 -13.14 -4.40
C TRP A 108 4.28 -14.36 -3.86
N LEU A 109 2.97 -14.23 -3.65
CA LEU A 109 2.18 -15.21 -2.86
C LEU A 109 2.28 -16.65 -3.35
N GLN A 110 2.46 -16.85 -4.68
CA GLN A 110 2.58 -18.17 -5.30
C GLN A 110 3.99 -18.78 -5.19
N GLY A 111 4.94 -18.07 -4.59
CA GLY A 111 6.35 -18.44 -4.55
C GLY A 111 7.14 -17.97 -5.75
N MET A 112 8.45 -17.72 -5.56
CA MET A 112 9.34 -17.15 -6.58
C MET A 112 9.54 -18.04 -7.80
N GLU A 113 9.37 -19.34 -7.66
CA GLU A 113 9.39 -20.31 -8.77
C GLU A 113 8.33 -19.98 -9.84
N GLN A 114 7.14 -19.56 -9.38
CA GLN A 114 6.00 -19.21 -10.25
C GLN A 114 5.96 -17.71 -10.59
N ALA A 115 6.95 -16.93 -10.16
CA ALA A 115 6.97 -15.52 -10.43
C ALA A 115 7.33 -15.24 -11.91
N PRO A 116 6.62 -14.32 -12.58
CA PRO A 116 7.03 -13.84 -13.90
C PRO A 116 8.46 -13.28 -13.89
N ASP A 117 9.18 -13.38 -15.01
CA ASP A 117 10.57 -12.96 -15.09
C ASP A 117 10.79 -11.49 -14.69
N ILE A 118 9.87 -10.61 -15.06
CA ILE A 118 9.93 -9.20 -14.62
C ILE A 118 9.92 -9.05 -13.09
N VAL A 119 9.23 -9.92 -12.36
CA VAL A 119 9.22 -9.93 -10.89
C VAL A 119 10.58 -10.36 -10.36
N LYS A 120 11.22 -11.36 -11.01
CA LYS A 120 12.59 -11.79 -10.69
C LYS A 120 13.60 -10.69 -10.98
N VAL A 121 13.44 -9.96 -12.09
CA VAL A 121 14.25 -8.77 -12.43
C VAL A 121 14.09 -7.68 -11.38
N CYS A 122 12.86 -7.38 -10.96
CA CYS A 122 12.59 -6.41 -9.89
C CYS A 122 13.31 -6.80 -8.58
N LEU A 123 13.25 -8.07 -8.17
CA LEU A 123 13.96 -8.53 -6.98
C LEU A 123 15.49 -8.37 -7.12
N ARG A 124 16.05 -8.77 -8.28
CA ARG A 124 17.49 -8.59 -8.54
C ARG A 124 17.91 -7.13 -8.49
N SER A 125 17.13 -6.23 -9.10
CA SER A 125 17.41 -4.79 -9.10
C SER A 125 17.41 -4.21 -7.68
N GLN A 126 16.43 -4.60 -6.84
CA GLN A 126 16.37 -4.18 -5.46
C GLN A 126 17.60 -4.67 -4.67
N ARG A 127 17.94 -5.95 -4.78
CA ARG A 127 19.14 -6.53 -4.12
C ARG A 127 20.43 -5.86 -4.54
N ARG A 128 20.57 -5.53 -5.83
CA ARG A 128 21.77 -4.85 -6.39
C ARG A 128 21.95 -3.45 -5.77
N HIS A 129 20.87 -2.72 -5.56
CA HIS A 129 20.93 -1.31 -5.16
C HIS A 129 20.67 -1.06 -3.67
N LEU A 130 20.20 -2.05 -2.93
CA LEU A 130 20.00 -2.02 -1.49
C LEU A 130 20.95 -2.98 -0.78
N MET A 131 22.24 -2.88 -1.10
CA MET A 131 23.29 -3.64 -0.41
C MET A 131 23.29 -3.32 1.09
N GLY A 132 23.44 -4.35 1.93
CA GLY A 132 23.38 -4.20 3.38
C GLY A 132 21.97 -4.22 3.97
N TYR A 133 20.93 -4.46 3.13
CA TYR A 133 19.58 -4.78 3.59
C TYR A 133 19.36 -6.29 3.63
N GLU A 134 18.67 -6.76 4.65
CA GLU A 134 18.17 -8.13 4.72
C GLU A 134 16.91 -8.24 3.84
N PHE A 135 16.91 -9.15 2.86
CA PHE A 135 15.75 -9.43 2.02
C PHE A 135 14.98 -10.64 2.53
N ARG A 136 13.75 -10.43 2.96
CA ARG A 136 12.82 -11.48 3.41
C ARG A 136 11.80 -11.75 2.32
N ILE A 137 11.93 -12.91 1.68
CA ILE A 137 11.01 -13.34 0.62
C ILE A 137 9.86 -14.09 1.28
N VAL A 138 8.65 -13.57 1.08
CA VAL A 138 7.43 -14.08 1.76
C VAL A 138 6.42 -14.56 0.72
N ASP A 139 5.89 -15.75 0.94
CA ASP A 139 4.85 -16.40 0.14
C ASP A 139 3.84 -17.16 1.01
N LEU A 140 2.88 -17.86 0.38
CA LEU A 140 1.84 -18.61 1.10
C LEU A 140 2.37 -19.82 1.88
N THR A 141 3.59 -20.29 1.61
CA THR A 141 4.18 -21.45 2.28
C THR A 141 4.94 -21.06 3.54
N ASN A 142 5.40 -19.80 3.64
CA ASN A 142 6.32 -19.38 4.69
C ASN A 142 5.88 -18.16 5.51
N TYR A 143 4.80 -17.43 5.15
CA TYR A 143 4.42 -16.21 5.87
C TYR A 143 4.12 -16.45 7.36
N HIS A 144 3.67 -17.66 7.73
CA HIS A 144 3.43 -18.05 9.11
C HIS A 144 4.68 -18.03 10.01
N ASN A 145 5.87 -18.09 9.40
CA ASN A 145 7.14 -17.96 10.14
C ASN A 145 7.36 -16.54 10.67
N TRP A 146 6.62 -15.58 10.14
CA TRP A 146 6.78 -14.16 10.44
C TRP A 146 5.59 -13.58 11.19
N VAL A 147 4.38 -13.84 10.72
CA VAL A 147 3.15 -13.28 11.28
C VAL A 147 2.03 -14.30 11.30
N GLN A 148 1.15 -14.14 12.30
CA GLN A 148 -0.07 -14.91 12.41
C GLN A 148 -1.25 -14.00 12.07
N LEU A 149 -1.99 -14.33 11.03
CA LEU A 149 -3.24 -13.67 10.73
C LEU A 149 -4.39 -14.40 11.45
N PRO A 150 -5.50 -13.70 11.79
CA PRO A 150 -6.65 -14.35 12.40
C PRO A 150 -7.19 -15.49 11.55
N GLN A 151 -7.62 -16.58 12.17
CA GLN A 151 -8.13 -17.78 11.49
C GLN A 151 -9.21 -17.46 10.45
N TYR A 152 -10.14 -16.54 10.76
CA TYR A 152 -11.21 -16.17 9.82
C TYR A 152 -10.66 -15.49 8.54
N VAL A 153 -9.52 -14.79 8.61
CA VAL A 153 -8.86 -14.20 7.43
C VAL A 153 -8.31 -15.29 6.53
N GLU A 154 -7.60 -16.24 7.12
CA GLU A 154 -7.02 -17.38 6.39
C GLU A 154 -8.08 -18.26 5.75
N GLU A 155 -9.17 -18.53 6.48
CA GLU A 155 -10.31 -19.27 5.95
C GLU A 155 -11.00 -18.55 4.80
N LYS A 156 -11.23 -17.23 4.92
CA LYS A 156 -11.84 -16.43 3.88
C LYS A 156 -10.92 -16.33 2.65
N PHE A 157 -9.61 -16.20 2.84
CA PHE A 157 -8.65 -16.24 1.75
C PHE A 157 -8.66 -17.61 1.03
N ARG A 158 -8.60 -18.72 1.76
CA ARG A 158 -8.66 -20.08 1.21
C ARG A 158 -9.96 -20.33 0.44
N LYS A 159 -11.09 -19.77 0.88
CA LYS A 159 -12.38 -19.82 0.18
C LYS A 159 -12.48 -18.85 -1.02
N GLY A 160 -11.44 -18.07 -1.31
CA GLY A 160 -11.42 -17.08 -2.40
C GLY A 160 -12.30 -15.85 -2.14
N LEU A 161 -12.72 -15.60 -0.88
CA LEU A 161 -13.51 -14.43 -0.50
C LEU A 161 -12.64 -13.19 -0.37
N ILE A 162 -11.37 -13.35 0.03
CA ILE A 162 -10.36 -12.30 0.04
C ILE A 162 -9.50 -12.45 -1.22
N PRO A 163 -9.49 -11.49 -2.14
CA PRO A 163 -8.60 -11.52 -3.29
C PRO A 163 -7.11 -11.47 -2.88
N PRO A 164 -6.19 -12.08 -3.65
CA PRO A 164 -4.75 -12.09 -3.33
C PRO A 164 -4.15 -10.69 -3.06
N ALA A 165 -4.59 -9.68 -3.80
CA ALA A 165 -4.11 -8.31 -3.58
C ALA A 165 -4.50 -7.76 -2.20
N LEU A 166 -5.74 -8.02 -1.75
CA LEU A 166 -6.22 -7.56 -0.44
C LEU A 166 -5.70 -8.43 0.71
N PHE A 167 -5.41 -9.71 0.47
CA PHE A 167 -4.66 -10.53 1.41
C PHE A 167 -3.23 -10.00 1.59
N SER A 168 -2.59 -9.59 0.48
CA SER A 168 -1.28 -8.93 0.52
C SER A 168 -1.30 -7.61 1.31
N ASP A 169 -2.42 -6.86 1.31
CA ASP A 169 -2.57 -5.66 2.16
C ASP A 169 -2.52 -6.02 3.64
N LEU A 170 -3.21 -7.08 4.07
CA LEU A 170 -3.17 -7.56 5.45
C LEU A 170 -1.78 -8.06 5.83
N LEU A 171 -1.16 -8.85 4.96
CA LEU A 171 0.17 -9.42 5.18
C LEU A 171 1.23 -8.34 5.35
N ARG A 172 1.28 -7.35 4.43
CA ARG A 172 2.26 -6.26 4.49
C ARG A 172 2.15 -5.44 5.76
N LEU A 173 0.92 -5.13 6.19
CA LEU A 173 0.70 -4.35 7.40
C LEU A 173 1.04 -5.14 8.66
N ALA A 174 0.74 -6.44 8.70
CA ALA A 174 1.12 -7.31 9.82
C ALA A 174 2.65 -7.41 9.97
N LEU A 175 3.37 -7.59 8.86
CA LEU A 175 4.84 -7.63 8.83
C LEU A 175 5.43 -6.29 9.30
N LEU A 176 4.95 -5.17 8.75
CA LEU A 176 5.43 -3.84 9.11
C LEU A 176 5.07 -3.46 10.56
N LYS A 177 3.88 -3.82 11.05
CA LYS A 177 3.50 -3.64 12.45
C LYS A 177 4.48 -4.34 13.38
N GLN A 178 4.83 -5.59 13.08
CA GLN A 178 5.65 -6.40 13.97
C GLN A 178 7.13 -6.08 13.88
N TYR A 179 7.66 -5.89 12.68
CA TYR A 179 9.10 -5.81 12.44
C TYR A 179 9.56 -4.46 11.87
N GLY A 180 8.65 -3.63 11.39
CA GLY A 180 9.03 -2.48 10.58
C GLY A 180 9.72 -2.88 9.28
N GLY A 181 10.54 -1.97 8.74
CA GLY A 181 11.30 -2.21 7.52
C GLY A 181 10.64 -1.58 6.29
N VAL A 182 11.06 -2.03 5.12
CA VAL A 182 10.60 -1.56 3.83
C VAL A 182 9.79 -2.63 3.14
N TRP A 183 8.53 -2.34 2.80
CA TRP A 183 7.74 -3.15 1.89
C TRP A 183 7.82 -2.57 0.48
N MET A 184 8.16 -3.42 -0.47
CA MET A 184 8.03 -3.10 -1.91
C MET A 184 7.23 -4.20 -2.58
N ASP A 185 6.18 -3.81 -3.31
CA ASP A 185 5.47 -4.78 -4.14
C ASP A 185 6.45 -5.49 -5.09
N ALA A 186 6.19 -6.75 -5.41
CA ALA A 186 7.05 -7.59 -6.25
C ALA A 186 7.30 -7.02 -7.66
N SER A 187 6.52 -6.06 -8.10
CA SER A 187 6.71 -5.36 -9.38
C SER A 187 7.35 -3.98 -9.23
N VAL A 188 8.14 -3.76 -8.18
CA VAL A 188 8.93 -2.53 -8.00
C VAL A 188 10.35 -2.78 -8.49
N TYR A 189 10.75 -2.02 -9.51
CA TYR A 189 12.12 -1.99 -10.03
C TYR A 189 12.90 -0.85 -9.37
N CYS A 190 14.15 -1.10 -8.98
CA CYS A 190 15.05 -0.11 -8.43
C CYS A 190 16.18 0.16 -9.43
N SER A 191 16.27 1.39 -9.94
CA SER A 191 17.33 1.81 -10.85
C SER A 191 18.58 2.34 -10.14
N GLY A 192 18.58 2.33 -8.80
CA GLY A 192 19.69 2.75 -7.98
C GLY A 192 19.63 4.22 -7.53
N PHE A 193 20.62 4.60 -6.77
CA PHE A 193 20.75 5.93 -6.15
C PHE A 193 22.01 6.63 -6.69
N GLY A 194 22.05 6.84 -8.02
CA GLY A 194 23.22 7.24 -8.76
C GLY A 194 23.77 8.64 -8.42
N ASN A 195 22.97 9.52 -7.80
CA ASN A 195 23.37 10.86 -7.40
C ASN A 195 23.05 11.15 -5.93
N GLU A 196 23.65 12.23 -5.40
CA GLU A 196 23.52 12.63 -4.00
C GLU A 196 22.06 12.89 -3.60
N LYS A 197 21.30 13.60 -4.42
CA LYS A 197 19.88 13.92 -4.16
C LYS A 197 19.01 12.67 -3.98
N LEU A 198 19.24 11.60 -4.75
CA LEU A 198 18.53 10.33 -4.61
C LEU A 198 18.94 9.59 -3.35
N ARG A 199 20.23 9.64 -2.98
CA ARG A 199 20.75 9.06 -1.74
C ARG A 199 20.18 9.77 -0.51
N GLU A 200 20.21 11.10 -0.49
CA GLU A 200 19.62 11.91 0.58
C GLU A 200 18.12 11.63 0.75
N ARG A 201 17.38 11.53 -0.35
CA ARG A 201 15.94 11.19 -0.30
C ARG A 201 15.72 9.80 0.31
N TRP A 202 16.56 8.83 -0.05
CA TRP A 202 16.49 7.50 0.54
C TRP A 202 16.80 7.51 2.03
N GLU A 203 17.82 8.25 2.46
CA GLU A 203 18.14 8.42 3.90
C GLU A 203 17.01 9.13 4.65
N GLN A 204 16.35 10.12 4.06
CA GLN A 204 15.16 10.74 4.65
C GLN A 204 14.02 9.71 4.84
N ILE A 205 13.80 8.84 3.85
CA ILE A 205 12.83 7.73 3.96
C ILE A 205 13.18 6.82 5.12
N MET A 206 14.43 6.39 5.22
CA MET A 206 14.90 5.47 6.27
C MET A 206 14.98 6.13 7.66
N GLY A 207 15.09 7.45 7.71
CA GLY A 207 15.06 8.25 8.96
C GLY A 207 13.66 8.66 9.41
N SER A 208 12.61 8.37 8.65
CA SER A 208 11.23 8.71 9.00
C SER A 208 10.55 7.58 9.79
N GLU A 209 9.54 7.90 10.58
CA GLU A 209 8.72 6.87 11.25
C GLU A 209 7.83 6.11 10.27
N LEU A 210 7.39 6.79 9.23
CA LEU A 210 6.51 6.26 8.19
C LEU A 210 6.72 6.98 6.86
N THR A 211 6.83 6.23 5.78
CA THR A 211 6.79 6.76 4.42
C THR A 211 5.87 5.93 3.54
N LEU A 212 4.97 6.62 2.84
CA LEU A 212 4.19 6.13 1.70
C LEU A 212 4.36 7.09 0.54
N PHE A 213 4.20 6.59 -0.69
CA PHE A 213 4.20 7.45 -1.87
C PHE A 213 2.86 8.17 -1.98
N ARG A 214 2.91 9.51 -2.10
CA ARG A 214 1.75 10.40 -2.22
C ARG A 214 1.30 10.52 -3.69
N TYR A 215 0.12 11.12 -3.92
CA TYR A 215 -0.40 11.48 -5.23
C TYR A 215 -0.76 10.32 -6.15
N PHE A 216 -1.28 9.24 -5.58
CA PHE A 216 -1.93 8.22 -6.39
C PHE A 216 -3.25 8.78 -6.90
N GLN A 217 -3.22 9.40 -8.07
CA GLN A 217 -4.43 9.95 -8.70
C GLN A 217 -5.01 8.99 -9.71
N ARG A 218 -6.25 8.56 -9.53
CA ARG A 218 -7.15 8.25 -10.65
C ARG A 218 -8.60 8.39 -10.19
N GLY A 219 -9.17 9.58 -10.35
CA GLY A 219 -10.61 9.81 -10.40
C GLY A 219 -11.38 9.68 -9.07
N ARG A 220 -10.69 9.45 -7.97
CA ARG A 220 -11.23 9.52 -6.62
C ARG A 220 -10.65 10.71 -5.88
N LYS A 221 -11.50 11.35 -5.08
CA LYS A 221 -11.16 12.47 -4.21
C LYS A 221 -10.06 12.09 -3.20
N GLU A 222 -9.64 13.02 -2.42
CA GLU A 222 -8.58 13.08 -1.42
C GLU A 222 -8.34 11.83 -0.56
N ALA A 223 -9.34 10.94 -0.40
CA ALA A 223 -9.24 9.69 0.35
C ALA A 223 -8.23 8.67 -0.24
N VAL A 224 -7.80 8.84 -1.50
CA VAL A 224 -6.85 7.95 -2.19
C VAL A 224 -5.62 8.72 -2.65
N GLY A 225 -5.23 9.75 -1.92
CA GLY A 225 -4.05 10.57 -2.22
C GLY A 225 -2.70 9.91 -1.94
N LEU A 226 -2.67 8.59 -1.74
CA LEU A 226 -1.46 7.81 -1.45
C LEU A 226 -1.51 6.43 -2.13
N SER A 227 -0.39 5.74 -2.15
CA SER A 227 -0.29 4.38 -2.73
C SER A 227 0.22 3.38 -1.70
N THR A 228 -0.20 2.13 -1.82
CA THR A 228 0.11 1.03 -0.89
C THR A 228 1.14 0.04 -1.43
N TRP A 229 1.79 0.33 -2.54
CA TRP A 229 2.80 -0.54 -3.14
C TRP A 229 4.21 -0.36 -2.56
N PHE A 230 4.43 0.70 -1.77
CA PHE A 230 5.66 1.00 -1.05
C PHE A 230 5.35 1.50 0.36
N PHE A 231 6.04 0.97 1.34
CA PHE A 231 6.07 1.46 2.71
C PHE A 231 7.49 1.42 3.25
N ALA A 232 7.86 2.41 4.03
CA ALA A 232 8.96 2.32 4.98
C ALA A 232 8.40 2.71 6.35
N ALA A 233 8.55 1.86 7.38
CA ALA A 233 7.96 2.09 8.68
C ALA A 233 8.84 1.55 9.81
N ILE A 234 8.84 2.24 10.95
CA ILE A 234 9.36 1.69 12.20
C ILE A 234 8.42 0.59 12.72
N PRO A 235 8.88 -0.35 13.56
CA PRO A 235 8.01 -1.32 14.21
C PRO A 235 6.95 -0.62 15.07
N GLN A 236 5.77 -1.22 15.19
CA GLN A 236 4.65 -0.70 16.02
C GLN A 236 4.19 0.72 15.64
N GLN A 237 4.47 1.15 14.41
CA GLN A 237 4.03 2.47 13.94
C GLN A 237 2.49 2.59 14.05
N PRO A 238 1.94 3.59 14.77
CA PRO A 238 0.53 3.65 15.12
C PRO A 238 -0.42 3.64 13.91
N VAL A 239 -0.10 4.38 12.84
CA VAL A 239 -0.94 4.44 11.63
C VAL A 239 -1.03 3.05 10.98
N ILE A 240 0.09 2.32 10.84
CA ILE A 240 0.13 0.95 10.31
C ILE A 240 -0.73 0.02 11.16
N SER A 241 -0.60 0.11 12.49
CA SER A 241 -1.33 -0.74 13.44
C SER A 241 -2.83 -0.53 13.35
N ILE A 242 -3.27 0.73 13.36
CA ILE A 242 -4.69 1.09 13.31
C ILE A 242 -5.33 0.69 11.98
N VAL A 243 -4.64 0.94 10.86
CA VAL A 243 -5.16 0.55 9.53
C VAL A 243 -5.29 -0.98 9.42
N LEU A 244 -4.32 -1.74 9.96
CA LEU A 244 -4.43 -3.20 10.03
C LEU A 244 -5.67 -3.62 10.85
N ASP A 245 -5.87 -3.04 12.02
CA ASP A 245 -6.99 -3.39 12.90
C ASP A 245 -8.35 -3.04 12.22
N MET A 246 -8.44 -1.91 11.49
CA MET A 246 -9.62 -1.55 10.70
C MET A 246 -9.86 -2.55 9.55
N LEU A 247 -8.82 -3.00 8.84
CA LEU A 247 -8.94 -4.01 7.79
C LEU A 247 -9.34 -5.38 8.35
N LEU A 248 -8.82 -5.75 9.50
CA LEU A 248 -9.23 -6.98 10.19
C LEU A 248 -10.71 -6.92 10.60
N ALA A 249 -11.17 -5.80 11.15
CA ALA A 249 -12.59 -5.59 11.46
C ALA A 249 -13.46 -5.66 10.19
N TYR A 250 -13.02 -5.03 9.10
CA TYR A 250 -13.70 -5.11 7.80
C TYR A 250 -13.85 -6.58 7.35
N TRP A 251 -12.77 -7.35 7.34
CA TRP A 251 -12.82 -8.75 6.91
C TRP A 251 -13.51 -9.68 7.89
N LYS A 252 -13.74 -9.25 9.14
CA LYS A 252 -14.64 -9.96 10.06
C LYS A 252 -16.09 -9.85 9.62
N ASP A 253 -16.49 -8.65 9.15
CA ASP A 253 -17.87 -8.32 8.80
C ASP A 253 -18.27 -8.71 7.37
N PHE A 254 -17.33 -8.66 6.41
CA PHE A 254 -17.59 -8.82 4.98
C PHE A 254 -16.97 -10.09 4.40
N ASP A 255 -17.72 -10.73 3.48
CA ASP A 255 -17.29 -11.90 2.70
C ASP A 255 -17.06 -11.55 1.23
N CYS A 256 -16.89 -10.30 0.92
CA CYS A 256 -16.62 -9.82 -0.43
C CYS A 256 -15.90 -8.47 -0.40
N THR A 257 -15.31 -8.08 -1.52
CA THR A 257 -14.66 -6.78 -1.69
C THR A 257 -15.71 -5.72 -2.01
N VAL A 258 -16.13 -4.96 -1.00
CA VAL A 258 -17.07 -3.84 -1.16
C VAL A 258 -16.37 -2.68 -1.88
N ASP A 259 -15.14 -2.38 -1.49
CA ASP A 259 -14.26 -1.45 -2.16
C ASP A 259 -12.85 -2.01 -2.31
N TYR A 260 -12.31 -1.96 -3.54
CA TYR A 260 -10.94 -2.40 -3.83
C TYR A 260 -9.87 -1.52 -3.16
N TYR A 261 -10.18 -0.24 -2.93
CA TYR A 261 -9.28 0.73 -2.32
C TYR A 261 -9.49 0.89 -0.82
N ILE A 262 -10.14 -0.08 -0.16
CA ILE A 262 -10.45 -0.02 1.29
C ILE A 262 -9.21 0.26 2.14
N CYS A 263 -8.05 -0.31 1.80
CA CYS A 263 -6.79 -0.05 2.49
C CYS A 263 -6.37 1.43 2.37
N HIS A 264 -6.46 1.99 1.16
CA HIS A 264 -6.16 3.41 0.92
C HIS A 264 -7.13 4.32 1.66
N LEU A 265 -8.41 3.97 1.66
CA LEU A 265 -9.46 4.71 2.33
C LEU A 265 -9.20 4.81 3.85
N PHE A 266 -8.84 3.69 4.47
CA PHE A 266 -8.50 3.64 5.89
C PHE A 266 -7.22 4.41 6.20
N PHE A 267 -6.17 4.32 5.35
CA PHE A 267 -4.98 5.15 5.50
C PHE A 267 -5.31 6.64 5.47
N GLY A 268 -6.13 7.10 4.52
CA GLY A 268 -6.55 8.50 4.44
C GLY A 268 -7.25 8.96 5.71
N LYS A 269 -8.17 8.13 6.24
CA LYS A 269 -8.90 8.42 7.47
C LYS A 269 -7.98 8.47 8.69
N VAL A 270 -7.12 7.48 8.87
CA VAL A 270 -6.21 7.40 10.02
C VAL A 270 -5.20 8.54 9.97
N LEU A 271 -4.55 8.78 8.82
CA LEU A 271 -3.57 9.87 8.67
C LEU A 271 -4.16 11.25 8.94
N SER A 272 -5.46 11.46 8.71
CA SER A 272 -6.13 12.72 9.08
C SER A 272 -6.11 12.99 10.60
N LYS A 273 -5.88 11.97 11.43
CA LYS A 273 -5.74 12.07 12.88
C LYS A 273 -4.28 12.13 13.36
N PHE A 274 -3.33 11.99 12.43
CA PHE A 274 -1.88 12.06 12.68
C PHE A 274 -1.23 13.12 11.78
N PRO A 275 -1.62 14.42 11.91
CA PRO A 275 -1.11 15.48 11.03
C PRO A 275 0.40 15.64 11.09
N ASP A 276 1.02 15.42 12.26
CA ASP A 276 2.47 15.53 12.45
C ASP A 276 3.20 14.42 11.68
N VAL A 277 2.71 13.17 11.75
CA VAL A 277 3.25 12.04 10.95
C VAL A 277 3.12 12.34 9.46
N TRP A 278 1.95 12.85 9.03
CA TRP A 278 1.73 13.24 7.63
C TRP A 278 2.66 14.36 7.18
N ALA A 279 2.90 15.36 8.03
CA ALA A 279 3.80 16.49 7.72
C ALA A 279 5.27 16.05 7.65
N ALA A 280 5.70 15.21 8.60
CA ALA A 280 7.08 14.70 8.69
C ALA A 280 7.42 13.68 7.59
N MET A 281 6.42 13.05 6.97
CA MET A 281 6.62 12.03 5.95
C MET A 281 7.32 12.61 4.71
N PRO A 282 8.44 12.01 4.24
CA PRO A 282 9.13 12.44 3.03
C PRO A 282 8.20 12.52 1.81
N ARG A 283 8.39 13.56 1.00
CA ARG A 283 7.56 13.78 -0.20
C ARG A 283 8.03 12.89 -1.34
N ALA A 284 7.49 11.68 -1.43
CA ALA A 284 7.69 10.76 -2.55
C ALA A 284 6.44 10.76 -3.45
N ASN A 285 6.63 10.98 -4.76
CA ASN A 285 5.52 11.12 -5.72
C ASN A 285 5.30 9.82 -6.50
N SER A 286 4.17 9.19 -6.27
CA SER A 286 3.77 7.95 -6.95
C SER A 286 3.67 8.11 -8.47
N ASN A 287 3.27 9.30 -8.96
CA ASN A 287 3.13 9.53 -10.40
C ASN A 287 4.49 9.48 -11.13
N HIS A 288 5.58 9.89 -10.50
CA HIS A 288 6.92 9.74 -11.07
C HIS A 288 7.33 8.27 -11.13
N SER A 289 7.05 7.52 -10.08
CA SER A 289 7.40 6.09 -10.01
C SER A 289 6.68 5.21 -11.05
N ILE A 290 5.52 5.62 -11.57
CA ILE A 290 4.79 4.86 -12.58
C ILE A 290 5.20 5.19 -14.03
N LEU A 291 6.07 6.18 -14.26
CA LEU A 291 6.46 6.61 -15.60
C LEU A 291 7.08 5.48 -16.40
N LEU A 292 8.06 4.78 -15.84
CA LEU A 292 8.71 3.63 -16.47
C LEU A 292 7.70 2.52 -16.78
N GLY A 293 6.84 2.16 -15.81
CA GLY A 293 5.79 1.16 -16.02
C GLY A 293 4.78 1.53 -17.11
N SER A 294 4.62 2.83 -17.40
CA SER A 294 3.78 3.33 -18.48
C SER A 294 4.49 3.36 -19.84
N ALA A 295 5.82 3.35 -19.83
CA ALA A 295 6.67 3.42 -21.02
C ALA A 295 7.20 2.03 -21.48
N LEU A 296 6.89 0.95 -20.77
CA LEU A 296 7.50 -0.38 -20.97
C LEU A 296 7.56 -0.85 -22.44
N GLY A 297 6.51 -0.64 -23.22
CA GLY A 297 6.44 -1.05 -24.64
C GLY A 297 6.98 -0.02 -25.64
N LYS A 298 7.41 1.16 -25.18
CA LYS A 298 7.98 2.19 -26.05
C LYS A 298 9.43 1.88 -26.36
N ASP A 299 9.92 2.42 -27.50
CA ASP A 299 11.32 2.33 -27.87
C ASP A 299 12.22 2.95 -26.79
N TYR A 300 13.25 2.21 -26.41
CA TYR A 300 14.26 2.68 -25.50
C TYR A 300 15.03 3.88 -26.08
N GLN A 301 15.17 4.90 -25.25
CA GLN A 301 15.92 6.11 -25.58
C GLN A 301 16.91 6.39 -24.45
N GLU A 302 18.20 6.27 -24.74
CA GLU A 302 19.26 6.42 -23.73
C GLU A 302 19.15 7.75 -22.96
N ALA A 303 18.99 8.88 -23.65
CA ALA A 303 18.88 10.19 -23.00
C ALA A 303 17.66 10.28 -22.05
N ALA A 304 16.50 9.74 -22.47
CA ALA A 304 15.29 9.73 -21.65
C ALA A 304 15.41 8.75 -20.47
N TRP A 305 16.13 7.64 -20.65
CA TRP A 305 16.46 6.70 -19.59
C TRP A 305 17.34 7.36 -18.52
N GLN A 306 18.44 8.00 -18.94
CA GLN A 306 19.37 8.68 -18.03
C GLN A 306 18.67 9.81 -17.27
N ASP A 307 17.83 10.62 -17.94
CA ASP A 307 17.01 11.64 -17.27
C ASP A 307 16.05 11.02 -16.23
N LEU A 308 15.36 9.95 -16.59
CA LEU A 308 14.43 9.27 -15.68
C LEU A 308 15.13 8.78 -14.42
N ILE A 309 16.23 8.02 -14.56
CA ILE A 309 16.96 7.42 -13.42
C ILE A 309 17.73 8.46 -12.60
N ALA A 310 18.03 9.63 -13.16
CA ALA A 310 18.61 10.75 -12.41
C ALA A 310 17.60 11.39 -11.44
N HIS A 311 16.30 11.20 -11.66
CA HIS A 311 15.23 11.80 -10.85
C HIS A 311 14.41 10.80 -10.04
N VAL A 312 14.36 9.55 -10.48
CA VAL A 312 13.53 8.49 -9.88
C VAL A 312 14.35 7.22 -9.71
N SER A 313 14.41 6.70 -8.49
CA SER A 313 15.13 5.46 -8.15
C SER A 313 14.19 4.25 -7.97
N ILE A 314 12.92 4.49 -7.65
CA ILE A 314 11.94 3.44 -7.34
C ILE A 314 10.80 3.51 -8.35
N HIS A 315 10.64 2.46 -9.16
CA HIS A 315 9.70 2.43 -10.26
C HIS A 315 8.66 1.34 -10.07
N LYS A 316 7.37 1.71 -10.06
CA LYS A 316 6.26 0.76 -10.03
C LYS A 316 5.95 0.26 -11.43
N MET A 317 6.28 -1.00 -11.69
CA MET A 317 6.04 -1.67 -12.96
C MET A 317 4.62 -2.25 -13.06
N ASN A 318 4.16 -2.46 -14.30
CA ASN A 318 2.92 -3.18 -14.57
C ASN A 318 3.23 -4.54 -15.22
N TYR A 319 3.44 -5.57 -14.40
CA TYR A 319 3.81 -6.91 -14.86
C TYR A 319 2.80 -7.53 -15.85
N ARG A 320 1.53 -7.07 -15.86
CA ARG A 320 0.50 -7.57 -16.80
C ARG A 320 0.67 -7.06 -18.22
N LYS A 321 1.46 -5.99 -18.42
CA LYS A 321 1.76 -5.41 -19.73
C LYS A 321 3.09 -5.90 -20.31
N VAL A 322 3.83 -6.73 -19.60
CA VAL A 322 5.18 -7.17 -20.02
C VAL A 322 5.12 -8.00 -21.30
N GLY A 323 4.16 -8.93 -21.43
CA GLY A 323 4.03 -9.72 -22.67
C GLY A 323 3.88 -8.86 -23.92
N GLU A 324 2.93 -7.91 -23.90
CA GLU A 324 2.73 -6.94 -24.98
C GLU A 324 3.98 -6.06 -25.20
N ALA A 325 4.62 -5.62 -24.12
CA ALA A 325 5.79 -4.75 -24.20
C ALA A 325 7.04 -5.46 -24.77
N MET A 326 7.18 -6.75 -24.58
CA MET A 326 8.29 -7.55 -25.11
C MET A 326 8.18 -7.84 -26.63
N GLU A 327 7.01 -7.65 -27.22
CA GLU A 327 6.84 -7.77 -28.69
C GLU A 327 7.70 -6.74 -29.45
N ASN A 328 8.00 -5.61 -28.83
CA ASN A 328 8.95 -4.63 -29.37
C ASN A 328 10.37 -4.95 -28.85
N PRO A 329 11.30 -5.45 -29.67
CA PRO A 329 12.65 -5.82 -29.25
C PRO A 329 13.49 -4.66 -28.74
N ASN A 330 13.16 -3.43 -29.14
CA ASN A 330 13.87 -2.21 -28.73
C ASN A 330 13.20 -1.53 -27.53
N SER A 331 12.23 -2.17 -26.89
CA SER A 331 11.44 -1.56 -25.81
C SER A 331 12.23 -1.37 -24.50
N TYR A 332 11.77 -0.42 -23.67
CA TYR A 332 12.24 -0.32 -22.28
C TYR A 332 12.10 -1.64 -21.53
N CYS A 333 11.07 -2.44 -21.82
CA CYS A 333 10.89 -3.74 -21.23
C CYS A 333 12.07 -4.68 -21.52
N ASN A 334 12.43 -4.83 -22.80
CA ASN A 334 13.55 -5.65 -23.21
C ASN A 334 14.89 -5.14 -22.66
N HIS A 335 15.10 -3.82 -22.63
CA HIS A 335 16.28 -3.22 -22.01
C HIS A 335 16.42 -3.62 -20.54
N ILE A 336 15.37 -3.46 -19.73
CA ILE A 336 15.35 -3.81 -18.31
C ILE A 336 15.52 -5.31 -18.08
N MET A 337 14.87 -6.13 -18.91
CA MET A 337 15.00 -7.59 -18.85
C MET A 337 16.43 -8.04 -19.09
N ASN A 338 17.14 -7.40 -20.03
CA ASN A 338 18.52 -7.71 -20.39
C ASN A 338 19.56 -7.16 -19.37
N GLU A 339 19.31 -6.00 -18.75
CA GLU A 339 20.19 -5.51 -17.67
C GLU A 339 20.16 -6.38 -16.41
N GLY A 340 19.18 -7.24 -16.30
CA GLY A 340 19.00 -8.15 -15.17
C GLY A 340 19.88 -9.41 -15.22
N TYR A 341 20.61 -9.65 -16.30
CA TYR A 341 21.50 -10.82 -16.46
C TYR A 341 22.96 -10.46 -16.21
#